data_84583f4c2f484c3760d01323314937c2
#
_entry.id   84583f4c2f484c3760d01323314937c2
#
_cell.length_a   1.000
_cell.length_b   1.000
_cell.length_c   1.000
_cell.angle_alpha   90.00
_cell.angle_beta   90.00
_cell.angle_gamma   90.00
#
_symmetry.space_group_name_H-M   'P 1'
#
loop_
_entity.id
_entity.type
_entity.pdbx_description
1 polymer ?
#
loop_
_entity_poly.entity_id
_entity_poly.type
_entity_poly.pdbx_seq_one_letter_code
_entity_poly.pdbx_strand_id
1 'polypeptide(L)'
;INGMVYVRGNRANYDAWAAEGNTGWGADDVNTAYRRMEDFEDGANEYRGAGGPIKVQRHTQRTEAALQFEQATAETLGVEILKDYNAAEQEGVSHFQQSADKGKRFSSSRGYITNGDQATLQVQPEVHVQKVVIDNGRATGVEILDKKGNRRTIRAGKEVILSAGVFGSAQLLMLSGVGPA
;
A
#
# COMPACT_ATOMS: atom_id res chain seq x y z
N ILE A 1 -2.68 8.22 9.58
CA ILE A 1 -3.39 6.98 9.95
C ILE A 1 -2.41 5.95 10.48
N ASN A 2 -1.18 5.89 10.04
CA ASN A 2 -0.18 4.89 10.42
C ASN A 2 1.13 5.55 10.86
N GLY A 3 2.11 4.73 11.29
CA GLY A 3 3.45 5.15 11.68
C GLY A 3 4.42 5.36 10.52
N MET A 4 3.95 5.40 9.28
CA MET A 4 4.76 5.50 8.05
C MET A 4 5.60 4.25 7.76
N VAL A 5 5.45 3.17 8.50
CA VAL A 5 6.24 1.96 8.32
C VAL A 5 6.05 1.45 6.89
N TYR A 6 7.16 1.27 6.20
CA TYR A 6 7.19 0.73 4.84
C TYR A 6 7.69 -0.70 4.90
N VAL A 7 6.76 -1.64 4.80
CA VAL A 7 7.02 -3.08 4.84
C VAL A 7 6.24 -3.76 3.72
N ARG A 8 6.89 -4.64 2.98
CA ARG A 8 6.27 -5.49 1.97
C ARG A 8 5.75 -6.77 2.62
N GLY A 9 4.76 -7.39 2.00
CA GLY A 9 4.30 -8.71 2.40
C GLY A 9 5.36 -9.79 2.13
N ASN A 10 5.21 -10.93 2.80
CA ASN A 10 6.05 -12.10 2.54
C ASN A 10 5.74 -12.69 1.16
N ARG A 11 6.78 -13.19 0.47
CA ARG A 11 6.65 -13.80 -0.86
C ARG A 11 5.60 -14.91 -0.90
N ALA A 12 5.59 -15.78 0.11
CA ALA A 12 4.65 -16.90 0.18
C ALA A 12 3.18 -16.44 0.19
N ASN A 13 2.87 -15.27 0.74
CA ASN A 13 1.50 -14.73 0.75
C ASN A 13 1.06 -14.31 -0.66
N TYR A 14 1.94 -13.68 -1.43
CA TYR A 14 1.64 -13.29 -2.81
C TYR A 14 1.55 -14.52 -3.74
N ASP A 15 2.45 -15.49 -3.56
CA ASP A 15 2.43 -16.72 -4.34
C ASP A 15 1.17 -17.54 -4.03
N ALA A 16 0.68 -17.51 -2.79
CA ALA A 16 -0.61 -18.10 -2.43
C ALA A 16 -1.79 -17.42 -3.15
N TRP A 17 -1.78 -16.09 -3.26
CA TRP A 17 -2.80 -15.38 -4.05
C TRP A 17 -2.79 -15.79 -5.51
N ALA A 18 -1.61 -15.92 -6.13
CA ALA A 18 -1.50 -16.39 -7.51
C ALA A 18 -2.02 -17.83 -7.66
N ALA A 19 -1.72 -18.71 -6.69
CA ALA A 19 -2.19 -20.10 -6.66
C ALA A 19 -3.73 -20.22 -6.54
N GLU A 20 -4.38 -19.24 -5.90
CA GLU A 20 -5.84 -19.13 -5.83
C GLU A 20 -6.47 -18.61 -7.14
N GLY A 21 -5.68 -18.40 -8.19
CA GLY A 21 -6.14 -17.97 -9.51
C GLY A 21 -6.01 -16.48 -9.79
N ASN A 22 -5.39 -15.70 -8.90
CA ASN A 22 -5.13 -14.28 -9.13
C ASN A 22 -3.86 -14.09 -9.95
N THR A 23 -3.94 -14.32 -11.24
CA THR A 23 -2.81 -14.17 -12.18
C THR A 23 -2.26 -12.76 -12.15
N GLY A 24 -0.92 -12.61 -12.08
CA GLY A 24 -0.24 -11.31 -11.99
C GLY A 24 -0.12 -10.77 -10.57
N TRP A 25 -0.46 -11.59 -9.55
CA TRP A 25 -0.32 -11.25 -8.13
C TRP A 25 0.72 -12.11 -7.39
N GLY A 26 1.54 -12.85 -8.14
CA GLY A 26 2.66 -13.59 -7.56
C GLY A 26 3.76 -12.65 -7.04
N ALA A 27 4.66 -13.19 -6.24
CA ALA A 27 5.69 -12.40 -5.56
C ALA A 27 6.56 -11.58 -6.51
N ASP A 28 6.90 -12.10 -7.68
CA ASP A 28 7.74 -11.40 -8.66
C ASP A 28 6.97 -10.26 -9.36
N ASP A 29 5.68 -10.46 -9.66
CA ASP A 29 4.81 -9.42 -10.21
C ASP A 29 4.69 -8.26 -9.23
N VAL A 30 4.40 -8.58 -7.96
CA VAL A 30 4.25 -7.61 -6.89
C VAL A 30 5.57 -6.90 -6.59
N ASN A 31 6.70 -7.61 -6.57
CA ASN A 31 8.01 -6.99 -6.39
C ASN A 31 8.33 -6.00 -7.53
N THR A 32 7.98 -6.34 -8.76
CA THR A 32 8.12 -5.43 -9.92
C THR A 32 7.31 -4.15 -9.72
N ALA A 33 6.07 -4.26 -9.21
CA ALA A 33 5.25 -3.11 -8.89
C ALA A 33 5.85 -2.25 -7.77
N TYR A 34 6.35 -2.87 -6.69
CA TYR A 34 7.03 -2.16 -5.60
C TYR A 34 8.27 -1.42 -6.08
N ARG A 35 9.14 -2.05 -6.88
CA ARG A 35 10.34 -1.41 -7.43
C ARG A 35 10.00 -0.19 -8.29
N ARG A 36 8.95 -0.26 -9.07
CA ARG A 36 8.47 0.88 -9.88
C ARG A 36 7.87 2.00 -9.03
N MET A 37 7.26 1.65 -7.90
CA MET A 37 6.57 2.60 -7.03
C MET A 37 7.52 3.38 -6.13
N GLU A 38 8.61 2.78 -5.66
CA GLU A 38 9.46 3.37 -4.65
C GLU A 38 10.66 4.14 -5.20
N ASP A 39 11.09 5.09 -4.39
CA ASP A 39 12.39 5.76 -4.52
C ASP A 39 13.12 5.57 -3.20
N PHE A 40 13.89 4.48 -3.12
CA PHE A 40 14.61 4.09 -1.91
C PHE A 40 15.90 4.89 -1.77
N GLU A 41 16.21 5.37 -0.59
CA GLU A 41 17.35 6.28 -0.35
C GLU A 41 18.71 5.67 -0.68
N ASP A 42 18.88 4.35 -0.54
CA ASP A 42 20.12 3.65 -0.90
C ASP A 42 20.20 3.29 -2.41
N GLY A 43 19.20 3.69 -3.20
CA GLY A 43 19.14 3.42 -4.65
C GLY A 43 18.52 2.09 -5.01
N ALA A 44 18.55 1.79 -6.32
CA ALA A 44 17.97 0.57 -6.87
C ALA A 44 18.90 -0.64 -6.72
N ASN A 45 18.30 -1.81 -6.53
CA ASN A 45 18.96 -3.11 -6.60
C ASN A 45 17.96 -4.19 -7.08
N GLU A 46 18.28 -5.46 -6.91
CA GLU A 46 17.42 -6.57 -7.31
C GLU A 46 16.01 -6.49 -6.66
N TYR A 47 15.93 -6.04 -5.40
CA TYR A 47 14.67 -5.96 -4.63
C TYR A 47 14.09 -4.56 -4.59
N ARG A 48 14.92 -3.53 -4.71
CA ARG A 48 14.54 -2.15 -4.43
C ARG A 48 14.50 -1.30 -5.71
N GLY A 49 13.64 -0.28 -5.70
CA GLY A 49 13.52 0.68 -6.79
C GLY A 49 14.09 2.06 -6.44
N ALA A 50 14.41 2.84 -7.47
CA ALA A 50 14.79 4.24 -7.35
C ALA A 50 14.03 5.08 -8.38
N GLY A 51 13.79 6.35 -8.06
CA GLY A 51 13.11 7.29 -8.95
C GLY A 51 11.59 7.13 -9.02
N GLY A 52 11.01 6.21 -8.25
CA GLY A 52 9.55 6.06 -8.15
C GLY A 52 8.89 7.19 -7.37
N PRO A 53 7.55 7.29 -7.43
CA PRO A 53 6.81 8.40 -6.83
C PRO A 53 6.79 8.38 -5.28
N ILE A 54 7.11 7.27 -4.63
CA ILE A 54 7.06 7.13 -3.17
C ILE A 54 8.47 7.11 -2.59
N LYS A 55 8.82 8.14 -1.83
CA LYS A 55 10.09 8.18 -1.10
C LYS A 55 10.09 7.22 0.06
N VAL A 56 11.13 6.39 0.15
CA VAL A 56 11.34 5.43 1.23
C VAL A 56 12.72 5.66 1.83
N GLN A 57 12.75 5.87 3.13
CA GLN A 57 14.00 6.06 3.87
C GLN A 57 14.08 5.14 5.08
N ARG A 58 15.28 4.89 5.56
CA ARG A 58 15.52 4.23 6.83
C ARG A 58 15.16 5.17 7.98
N HIS A 59 14.79 4.61 9.10
CA HIS A 59 14.62 5.42 10.31
C HIS A 59 15.99 5.89 10.80
N THR A 60 16.18 7.21 10.82
CA THR A 60 17.50 7.82 11.06
C THR A 60 17.84 8.04 12.55
N GLN A 61 16.82 8.11 13.41
CA GLN A 61 17.01 8.34 14.84
C GLN A 61 17.12 7.01 15.59
N ARG A 62 18.34 6.47 15.63
CA ARG A 62 18.64 5.25 16.38
C ARG A 62 19.23 5.62 17.72
N THR A 63 18.47 5.43 18.79
CA THR A 63 18.99 5.59 20.16
C THR A 63 19.88 4.41 20.53
N GLU A 64 20.82 4.61 21.44
CA GLU A 64 21.66 3.52 21.95
C GLU A 64 20.81 2.38 22.53
N ALA A 65 19.76 2.70 23.28
CA ALA A 65 18.84 1.72 23.83
C ALA A 65 18.14 0.89 22.73
N ALA A 66 17.78 1.50 21.60
CA ALA A 66 17.18 0.78 20.49
C ALA A 66 18.18 -0.19 19.83
N LEU A 67 19.43 0.22 19.69
CA LEU A 67 20.49 -0.65 19.15
C LEU A 67 20.79 -1.83 20.09
N GLN A 68 20.85 -1.59 21.40
CA GLN A 68 21.03 -2.63 22.40
C GLN A 68 19.86 -3.61 22.43
N PHE A 69 18.63 -3.11 22.32
CA PHE A 69 17.44 -3.95 22.23
C PHE A 69 17.43 -4.82 20.98
N GLU A 70 17.82 -4.25 19.82
CA GLU A 70 17.95 -4.97 18.56
C GLU A 70 18.95 -6.12 18.68
N GLN A 71 20.12 -5.84 19.24
CA GLN A 71 21.18 -6.82 19.46
C GLN A 71 20.74 -7.93 20.42
N ALA A 72 20.21 -7.56 21.58
CA ALA A 72 19.74 -8.52 22.58
C ALA A 72 18.60 -9.40 22.05
N THR A 73 17.71 -8.83 21.22
CA THR A 73 16.63 -9.58 20.60
C THR A 73 17.16 -10.59 19.60
N ALA A 74 18.10 -10.18 18.74
CA ALA A 74 18.72 -11.06 17.75
C ALA A 74 19.44 -12.23 18.42
N GLU A 75 20.23 -11.96 19.46
CA GLU A 75 20.94 -12.98 20.26
C GLU A 75 19.97 -13.94 20.97
N THR A 76 18.90 -13.40 21.58
CA THR A 76 17.93 -14.22 22.33
C THR A 76 17.13 -15.14 21.43
N LEU A 77 16.74 -14.66 20.25
CA LEU A 77 15.95 -15.43 19.29
C LEU A 77 16.82 -16.26 18.34
N GLY A 78 18.12 -16.04 18.29
CA GLY A 78 19.04 -16.70 17.34
C GLY A 78 18.76 -16.31 15.89
N VAL A 79 18.35 -15.06 15.65
CA VAL A 79 18.05 -14.53 14.30
C VAL A 79 19.03 -13.45 13.91
N GLU A 80 19.12 -13.16 12.61
CA GLU A 80 20.02 -12.13 12.08
C GLU A 80 19.45 -10.70 12.27
N ILE A 81 20.38 -9.73 12.35
CA ILE A 81 20.06 -8.32 12.23
C ILE A 81 20.07 -7.96 10.73
N LEU A 82 18.89 -7.76 10.16
CA LEU A 82 18.72 -7.50 8.75
C LEU A 82 18.99 -6.02 8.41
N LYS A 83 19.80 -5.80 7.39
CA LYS A 83 19.99 -4.45 6.84
C LYS A 83 18.76 -3.97 6.08
N ASP A 84 18.05 -4.87 5.43
CA ASP A 84 16.87 -4.59 4.61
C ASP A 84 15.87 -5.76 4.64
N TYR A 85 14.84 -5.64 5.46
CA TYR A 85 13.77 -6.63 5.56
C TYR A 85 12.79 -6.61 4.37
N ASN A 86 12.96 -5.68 3.44
CA ASN A 86 12.22 -5.66 2.17
C ASN A 86 13.04 -6.26 1.00
N ALA A 87 14.15 -6.95 1.31
CA ALA A 87 14.98 -7.67 0.37
C ALA A 87 14.65 -9.18 0.34
N ALA A 88 15.69 -10.04 0.22
CA ALA A 88 15.54 -11.49 0.13
C ALA A 88 14.94 -12.10 1.40
N GLU A 89 15.45 -11.68 2.55
CA GLU A 89 15.09 -12.21 3.86
C GLU A 89 14.24 -11.23 4.64
N GLN A 90 13.17 -11.76 5.25
CA GLN A 90 12.28 -11.00 6.12
C GLN A 90 12.32 -11.45 7.57
N GLU A 91 12.78 -12.67 7.81
CA GLU A 91 12.86 -13.23 9.16
C GLU A 91 14.12 -12.76 9.86
N GLY A 92 13.96 -11.87 10.83
CA GLY A 92 15.08 -11.27 11.55
C GLY A 92 14.66 -10.04 12.33
N VAL A 93 15.65 -9.33 12.85
CA VAL A 93 15.47 -8.05 13.57
C VAL A 93 15.96 -6.91 12.68
N SER A 94 15.22 -5.82 12.61
CA SER A 94 15.62 -4.66 11.82
C SER A 94 14.96 -3.38 12.31
N HIS A 95 15.57 -2.25 11.97
CA HIS A 95 14.94 -0.95 12.12
C HIS A 95 13.92 -0.70 11.02
N PHE A 96 12.87 0.03 11.35
CA PHE A 96 11.84 0.40 10.41
C PHE A 96 12.37 1.23 9.24
N GLN A 97 11.88 0.93 8.07
CA GLN A 97 11.90 1.82 6.92
C GLN A 97 10.57 2.59 6.87
N GLN A 98 10.61 3.78 6.34
CA GLN A 98 9.46 4.69 6.40
C GLN A 98 9.18 5.33 5.05
N SER A 99 7.88 5.49 4.75
CA SER A 99 7.43 6.38 3.67
C SER A 99 7.64 7.82 4.11
N ALA A 100 8.88 8.30 3.98
CA ALA A 100 9.30 9.61 4.42
C ALA A 100 10.37 10.19 3.49
N ASP A 101 10.50 11.52 3.53
CA ASP A 101 11.55 12.28 2.87
C ASP A 101 12.08 13.33 3.84
N LYS A 102 13.37 13.26 4.16
CA LYS A 102 14.04 14.19 5.10
C LYS A 102 13.29 14.34 6.42
N GLY A 103 12.86 13.22 7.00
CA GLY A 103 12.13 13.18 8.26
C GLY A 103 10.66 13.62 8.20
N LYS A 104 10.13 13.92 7.02
CA LYS A 104 8.72 14.30 6.83
C LYS A 104 7.96 13.19 6.12
N ARG A 105 6.73 12.91 6.58
CA ARG A 105 5.84 11.94 5.95
C ARG A 105 5.74 12.17 4.43
N PHE A 106 5.91 11.10 3.68
CA PHE A 106 5.71 11.07 2.24
C PHE A 106 4.56 10.13 1.90
N SER A 107 3.35 10.67 1.86
CA SER A 107 2.14 9.88 1.59
C SER A 107 1.95 9.59 0.10
N SER A 108 1.11 8.60 -0.21
CA SER A 108 0.67 8.32 -1.58
C SER A 108 0.03 9.55 -2.23
N SER A 109 -0.74 10.33 -1.45
CA SER A 109 -1.31 11.61 -1.94
C SER A 109 -0.21 12.58 -2.38
N ARG A 110 0.88 12.69 -1.61
CA ARG A 110 2.01 13.55 -1.99
C ARG A 110 2.72 13.02 -3.23
N GLY A 111 2.96 11.72 -3.31
CA GLY A 111 3.68 11.10 -4.43
C GLY A 111 2.89 11.13 -5.74
N TYR A 112 1.62 10.75 -5.69
CA TYR A 112 0.80 10.54 -6.89
C TYR A 112 -0.14 11.70 -7.22
N ILE A 113 -0.64 12.44 -6.21
CA ILE A 113 -1.58 13.53 -6.44
C ILE A 113 -0.86 14.88 -6.49
N THR A 114 -0.07 15.22 -5.46
CA THR A 114 0.57 16.54 -5.41
C THR A 114 1.72 16.68 -6.40
N ASN A 115 2.54 15.63 -6.53
CA ASN A 115 3.74 15.63 -7.38
C ASN A 115 3.55 14.86 -8.70
N GLY A 116 2.40 14.19 -8.89
CA GLY A 116 2.11 13.41 -10.09
C GLY A 116 1.53 14.22 -11.23
N ASP A 117 1.40 13.59 -12.41
CA ASP A 117 0.65 14.14 -13.52
C ASP A 117 -0.85 14.10 -13.21
N GLN A 118 -1.48 15.25 -13.17
CA GLN A 118 -2.89 15.42 -12.83
C GLN A 118 -3.77 15.71 -14.05
N ALA A 119 -3.24 15.68 -15.27
CA ALA A 119 -3.97 16.08 -16.47
C ALA A 119 -5.30 15.33 -16.65
N THR A 120 -5.38 14.07 -16.20
CA THR A 120 -6.57 13.21 -16.30
C THR A 120 -7.17 12.81 -14.97
N LEU A 121 -6.60 13.26 -13.86
CA LEU A 121 -7.02 12.91 -12.51
C LEU A 121 -8.04 13.90 -11.97
N GLN A 122 -9.22 13.42 -11.56
CA GLN A 122 -10.21 14.20 -10.82
C GLN A 122 -10.33 13.68 -9.39
N VAL A 123 -9.93 14.50 -8.42
CA VAL A 123 -10.07 14.20 -7.00
C VAL A 123 -11.33 14.86 -6.47
N GLN A 124 -12.24 14.08 -5.90
CA GLN A 124 -13.48 14.57 -5.29
C GLN A 124 -13.45 14.29 -3.78
N PRO A 125 -12.97 15.21 -2.96
CA PRO A 125 -13.02 15.09 -1.51
C PRO A 125 -14.44 15.31 -0.97
N GLU A 126 -14.64 14.98 0.31
CA GLU A 126 -15.90 15.21 1.03
C GLU A 126 -17.12 14.52 0.40
N VAL A 127 -16.90 13.38 -0.23
CA VAL A 127 -17.97 12.50 -0.71
C VAL A 127 -17.91 11.16 0.01
N HIS A 128 -19.08 10.61 0.30
CA HIS A 128 -19.22 9.28 0.89
C HIS A 128 -19.74 8.31 -0.15
N VAL A 129 -18.94 7.30 -0.48
CA VAL A 129 -19.36 6.24 -1.40
C VAL A 129 -20.31 5.32 -0.67
N GLN A 130 -21.53 5.16 -1.18
CA GLN A 130 -22.58 4.36 -0.56
C GLN A 130 -22.53 2.90 -1.00
N LYS A 131 -22.28 2.67 -2.27
CA LYS A 131 -22.15 1.33 -2.88
C LYS A 131 -21.54 1.40 -4.27
N VAL A 132 -21.09 0.25 -4.75
CA VAL A 132 -20.79 0.00 -6.17
C VAL A 132 -22.09 -0.33 -6.89
N VAL A 133 -22.31 0.28 -8.04
CA VAL A 133 -23.44 -0.05 -8.92
C VAL A 133 -23.02 -1.22 -9.79
N ILE A 134 -23.72 -2.35 -9.64
CA ILE A 134 -23.46 -3.58 -10.39
C ILE A 134 -24.68 -3.89 -11.27
N ASP A 135 -24.47 -3.88 -12.58
CA ASP A 135 -25.50 -4.18 -13.58
C ASP A 135 -25.05 -5.42 -14.36
N ASN A 136 -25.87 -6.47 -14.36
CA ASN A 136 -25.58 -7.74 -15.05
C ASN A 136 -24.20 -8.33 -14.73
N GLY A 137 -23.79 -8.29 -13.45
CA GLY A 137 -22.50 -8.82 -13.00
C GLY A 137 -21.29 -7.93 -13.28
N ARG A 138 -21.50 -6.73 -13.80
CA ARG A 138 -20.44 -5.76 -14.09
C ARG A 138 -20.55 -4.52 -13.19
N ALA A 139 -19.43 -4.08 -12.61
CA ALA A 139 -19.37 -2.81 -11.93
C ALA A 139 -19.41 -1.65 -12.95
N THR A 140 -20.49 -0.84 -12.91
CA THR A 140 -20.76 0.23 -13.87
C THR A 140 -20.58 1.62 -13.29
N GLY A 141 -20.27 1.72 -11.97
CA GLY A 141 -20.06 2.98 -11.31
C GLY A 141 -20.17 2.88 -9.80
N VAL A 142 -20.27 4.02 -9.15
CA VAL A 142 -20.47 4.14 -7.70
C VAL A 142 -21.59 5.12 -7.39
N GLU A 143 -22.41 4.82 -6.40
CA GLU A 143 -23.35 5.77 -5.81
C GLU A 143 -22.65 6.54 -4.70
N ILE A 144 -22.73 7.85 -4.74
CA ILE A 144 -22.12 8.73 -3.75
C ILE A 144 -23.13 9.65 -3.10
N LEU A 145 -22.79 10.06 -1.86
CA LEU A 145 -23.48 11.11 -1.11
C LEU A 145 -22.47 12.26 -0.90
N ASP A 146 -22.80 13.45 -1.36
CA ASP A 146 -21.97 14.63 -1.14
C ASP A 146 -22.25 15.24 0.25
N LYS A 147 -21.43 16.21 0.67
CA LYS A 147 -21.57 16.89 1.96
C LYS A 147 -22.88 17.67 2.14
N LYS A 148 -23.62 17.91 1.07
CA LYS A 148 -24.94 18.55 1.08
C LYS A 148 -26.10 17.56 1.18
N GLY A 149 -25.79 16.25 1.22
CA GLY A 149 -26.77 15.19 1.24
C GLY A 149 -27.33 14.80 -0.13
N ASN A 150 -26.77 15.30 -1.24
CA ASN A 150 -27.23 14.94 -2.56
C ASN A 150 -26.64 13.59 -2.99
N ARG A 151 -27.50 12.70 -3.44
CA ARG A 151 -27.09 11.41 -4.02
C ARG A 151 -26.92 11.54 -5.53
N ARG A 152 -25.86 10.95 -6.05
CA ARG A 152 -25.63 10.82 -7.49
C ARG A 152 -24.78 9.61 -7.82
N THR A 153 -24.89 9.14 -9.06
CA THR A 153 -24.04 8.07 -9.57
C THR A 153 -22.90 8.64 -10.40
N ILE A 154 -21.68 8.18 -10.13
CA ILE A 154 -20.51 8.40 -10.98
C ILE A 154 -20.33 7.13 -11.79
N ARG A 155 -20.40 7.24 -13.12
CA ARG A 155 -20.24 6.11 -14.03
C ARG A 155 -18.76 5.75 -14.24
N ALA A 156 -18.48 4.46 -14.30
CA ALA A 156 -17.15 3.93 -14.65
C ALA A 156 -17.13 3.50 -16.11
N GLY A 157 -16.17 3.98 -16.87
CA GLY A 157 -15.98 3.60 -18.28
C GLY A 157 -15.30 2.24 -18.44
N LYS A 158 -14.41 1.88 -17.50
CA LYS A 158 -13.64 0.63 -17.52
C LYS A 158 -13.90 -0.23 -16.30
N GLU A 159 -13.57 0.26 -15.12
CA GLU A 159 -13.60 -0.49 -13.88
C GLU A 159 -13.84 0.43 -12.66
N VAL A 160 -14.17 -0.17 -11.53
CA VAL A 160 -14.22 0.46 -10.20
C VAL A 160 -13.16 -0.17 -9.34
N ILE A 161 -12.24 0.65 -8.79
CA ILE A 161 -11.16 0.20 -7.91
C ILE A 161 -11.53 0.56 -6.47
N LEU A 162 -11.60 -0.45 -5.60
CA LEU A 162 -11.85 -0.26 -4.17
C LEU A 162 -10.52 -0.18 -3.41
N SER A 163 -10.26 0.97 -2.80
CA SER A 163 -9.09 1.22 -1.96
C SER A 163 -9.47 1.93 -0.65
N ALA A 164 -10.64 1.55 -0.10
CA ALA A 164 -11.21 2.20 1.08
C ALA A 164 -10.66 1.66 2.43
N GLY A 165 -9.60 0.87 2.37
CA GLY A 165 -9.03 0.15 3.51
C GLY A 165 -9.78 -1.15 3.80
N VAL A 166 -9.26 -1.92 4.77
CA VAL A 166 -9.78 -3.27 5.09
C VAL A 166 -11.27 -3.24 5.41
N PHE A 167 -11.71 -2.37 6.30
CA PHE A 167 -13.11 -2.28 6.69
C PHE A 167 -13.99 -1.63 5.61
N GLY A 168 -13.54 -0.52 5.06
CA GLY A 168 -14.33 0.24 4.09
C GLY A 168 -14.55 -0.50 2.77
N SER A 169 -13.56 -1.21 2.26
CA SER A 169 -13.70 -1.99 1.02
C SER A 169 -14.63 -3.19 1.22
N ALA A 170 -14.49 -3.92 2.33
CA ALA A 170 -15.40 -5.03 2.66
C ALA A 170 -16.84 -4.55 2.85
N GLN A 171 -17.03 -3.44 3.59
CA GLN A 171 -18.33 -2.82 3.77
C GLN A 171 -18.98 -2.42 2.44
N LEU A 172 -18.22 -1.80 1.55
CA LEU A 172 -18.72 -1.39 0.23
C LEU A 172 -19.14 -2.60 -0.62
N LEU A 173 -18.39 -3.69 -0.58
CA LEU A 173 -18.75 -4.93 -1.27
C LEU A 173 -20.07 -5.49 -0.74
N MET A 174 -20.21 -5.61 0.58
CA MET A 174 -21.46 -6.10 1.21
C MET A 174 -22.65 -5.20 0.89
N LEU A 175 -22.50 -3.87 0.99
CA LEU A 175 -23.54 -2.91 0.62
C LEU A 175 -23.90 -2.95 -0.87
N SER A 176 -23.04 -3.51 -1.69
CA SER A 176 -23.23 -3.69 -3.14
C SER A 176 -23.79 -5.06 -3.51
N GLY A 177 -24.09 -5.93 -2.52
CA GLY A 177 -24.62 -7.27 -2.71
C GLY A 177 -23.55 -8.33 -3.03
N VAL A 178 -22.29 -8.06 -2.70
CA VAL A 178 -21.14 -8.97 -2.88
C VAL A 178 -20.60 -9.38 -1.52
N GLY A 179 -20.68 -10.66 -1.19
CA GLY A 179 -20.24 -11.23 0.09
C GLY A 179 -21.40 -11.79 0.92
N PRO A 180 -21.13 -12.19 2.17
CA PRO A 180 -22.19 -12.68 3.07
C PRO A 180 -23.17 -11.55 3.37
N ALA A 181 -24.46 -11.87 3.28
CA ALA A 181 -25.59 -10.97 3.55
C ALA A 181 -25.81 -10.81 5.06
#